data_fecd014170ec37a795cf9b3996fa9944
#
_entry.id   fecd014170ec37a795cf9b3996fa9944
#
_cell.length_a   1.000
_cell.length_b   1.000
_cell.length_c   1.000
_cell.angle_alpha   90.00
_cell.angle_beta   90.00
_cell.angle_gamma   90.00
#
_symmetry.space_group_name_H-M   'P 1'
#
loop_
_entity.id
_entity.type
_entity.pdbx_description
1 polymer ?
#
loop_
_entity_poly.entity_id
_entity_poly.type
_entity_poly.pdbx_seq_one_letter_code
_entity_poly.pdbx_strand_id
1 'polypeptide(L)'
;MRLFATGRALRASSGRWSIVAARPRIPIPRISPLHESIPAVKRDWSSTTALRTTDHKANTQAPGQIPQKTQSTQTIEGVAYPTDQWTNTPDQILSHVGRRLYLDENHPLAITRKLIESQFPAPVFGNHFEKNPVVSTRHNFDVLGFPPDHPGRSRTDTYYINDKTVLRTHTSAHQQAYFQQLNRNEQTRPEEVGYTVIADVYRRDAIDRSHYPVFHQMEGAMLWKRPDTDPLGHSAETAAKIMADVELIPRHDVVVEDPNPTLHAQRNPLQAEHHSAEEVEAIAAHLKRSLERMVIKVFTEGSKAAAAAGGAAAEPLKVRWVEAYFPFTSPSWEMEVFWQGEWLEILGCGVIKQDLLINSDVPNRVGWAFGLGIERIAMLLFNIPDIRLFWSRDERFLSQFRAGTITRFEPFSKHPACYKDVAFWLPPAAVTGGSSAAGGGVPFHENDVMEIVRGIGGDLVEDVSCIDEFTHPKTGRKSMCYRINYRSLERTLTNEEANEMHDKVRAKLVGDVGVELR
;
A
#
# COMPACT_ATOMS: atom_id res chain seq x y z
N MET A 1 8.53 63.38 -19.02
CA MET A 1 9.18 63.11 -20.33
C MET A 1 9.12 61.62 -20.58
N ARG A 2 8.49 61.22 -21.67
CA ARG A 2 8.24 59.82 -22.11
C ARG A 2 9.55 59.11 -22.43
N LEU A 3 9.63 57.79 -22.18
CA LEU A 3 10.11 56.83 -23.21
C LEU A 3 9.80 55.38 -22.80
N PHE A 4 9.29 54.70 -23.76
CA PHE A 4 8.89 53.30 -23.84
C PHE A 4 10.07 52.32 -23.75
N ALA A 5 9.89 51.15 -23.11
CA ALA A 5 10.64 49.97 -23.47
C ALA A 5 9.74 48.72 -23.31
N THR A 6 9.57 48.05 -24.41
CA THR A 6 8.82 46.84 -24.66
C THR A 6 9.54 45.61 -24.07
N GLY A 7 8.89 44.90 -23.15
CA GLY A 7 9.36 43.61 -22.64
C GLY A 7 8.44 42.49 -23.11
N ARG A 8 8.97 41.55 -23.89
CA ARG A 8 8.33 40.33 -24.37
C ARG A 8 7.96 39.43 -23.16
N ALA A 9 6.69 39.13 -23.03
CA ALA A 9 6.21 38.09 -22.16
C ALA A 9 6.51 36.71 -22.76
N LEU A 10 7.36 35.93 -22.11
CA LEU A 10 7.50 34.51 -22.35
C LEU A 10 6.33 33.82 -21.62
N ARG A 11 5.42 33.23 -22.39
CA ARG A 11 4.38 32.33 -21.89
C ARG A 11 5.04 31.05 -21.40
N ALA A 12 5.06 30.82 -20.10
CA ALA A 12 5.27 29.50 -19.53
C ALA A 12 3.97 28.70 -19.71
N SER A 13 4.02 27.62 -20.47
CA SER A 13 2.97 26.64 -20.60
C SER A 13 2.91 25.84 -19.29
N SER A 14 1.87 26.09 -18.49
CA SER A 14 1.53 25.27 -17.34
C SER A 14 1.03 23.91 -17.84
N GLY A 15 1.87 22.90 -17.84
CA GLY A 15 1.48 21.51 -17.94
C GLY A 15 0.75 21.10 -16.68
N ARG A 16 -0.57 20.97 -16.77
CA ARG A 16 -1.39 20.34 -15.73
C ARG A 16 -1.08 18.85 -15.70
N TRP A 17 -0.42 18.39 -14.68
CA TRP A 17 -0.39 16.98 -14.29
C TRP A 17 -1.61 16.71 -13.39
N SER A 18 -2.73 16.41 -14.05
CA SER A 18 -3.86 15.81 -13.34
C SER A 18 -3.64 14.30 -13.36
N ILE A 19 -3.36 13.73 -12.23
CA ILE A 19 -3.54 12.29 -12.01
C ILE A 19 -5.05 12.09 -11.96
N VAL A 20 -5.65 11.88 -13.12
CA VAL A 20 -7.03 11.42 -13.25
C VAL A 20 -6.99 9.92 -12.93
N ALA A 21 -7.36 9.57 -11.71
CA ALA A 21 -7.84 8.24 -11.42
C ALA A 21 -9.06 8.01 -12.33
N ALA A 22 -8.88 7.29 -13.41
CA ALA A 22 -9.94 6.91 -14.33
C ALA A 22 -10.89 5.97 -13.59
N ARG A 23 -12.04 6.50 -13.14
CA ARG A 23 -13.16 5.69 -12.66
C ARG A 23 -13.87 5.09 -13.88
N PRO A 24 -13.96 3.77 -14.03
CA PRO A 24 -14.88 3.19 -14.99
C PRO A 24 -16.31 3.42 -14.48
N ARG A 25 -17.14 4.12 -15.25
CA ARG A 25 -18.59 4.17 -15.07
C ARG A 25 -19.15 2.81 -15.52
N ILE A 26 -19.54 1.98 -14.57
CA ILE A 26 -20.32 0.77 -14.83
C ILE A 26 -21.79 1.19 -14.82
N PRO A 27 -22.58 0.90 -15.88
CA PRO A 27 -24.03 1.11 -15.85
C PRO A 27 -24.69 0.03 -14.99
N ILE A 28 -25.54 0.46 -14.05
CA ILE A 28 -26.32 -0.42 -13.17
C ILE A 28 -27.51 -0.98 -13.97
N PRO A 29 -27.67 -2.30 -14.09
CA PRO A 29 -28.91 -2.88 -14.59
C PRO A 29 -29.98 -2.82 -13.49
N ARG A 30 -31.18 -2.33 -13.85
CA ARG A 30 -32.36 -2.41 -13.01
C ARG A 30 -32.78 -3.87 -12.84
N ILE A 31 -32.85 -4.35 -11.62
CA ILE A 31 -33.43 -5.65 -11.29
C ILE A 31 -34.84 -5.39 -10.74
N SER A 32 -35.84 -5.93 -11.42
CA SER A 32 -37.22 -6.08 -10.93
C SER A 32 -37.31 -7.34 -10.06
N PRO A 33 -38.18 -7.35 -9.02
CA PRO A 33 -38.29 -8.53 -8.14
C PRO A 33 -39.20 -9.58 -8.75
N LEU A 34 -38.71 -10.79 -8.89
CA LEU A 34 -39.51 -12.00 -9.11
C LEU A 34 -39.35 -12.92 -7.89
N HIS A 35 -40.49 -13.08 -7.23
CA HIS A 35 -40.72 -14.13 -6.24
C HIS A 35 -40.82 -15.48 -6.96
N GLU A 36 -39.99 -16.45 -6.62
CA GLU A 36 -40.33 -17.87 -6.77
C GLU A 36 -39.63 -18.71 -5.71
N SER A 37 -40.44 -19.50 -5.03
CA SER A 37 -40.15 -20.42 -3.97
C SER A 37 -39.56 -21.72 -4.50
N ILE A 38 -38.45 -22.20 -3.89
CA ILE A 38 -37.86 -23.51 -4.17
C ILE A 38 -38.03 -24.41 -2.95
N PRO A 39 -38.53 -25.69 -3.11
CA PRO A 39 -38.75 -26.59 -2.01
C PRO A 39 -37.48 -27.33 -1.57
N ALA A 40 -37.38 -27.59 -0.28
CA ALA A 40 -36.34 -28.35 0.38
C ALA A 40 -36.34 -29.83 -0.04
N VAL A 41 -35.19 -30.37 -0.42
CA VAL A 41 -34.98 -31.83 -0.56
C VAL A 41 -34.01 -32.28 0.52
N LYS A 42 -34.58 -33.04 1.47
CA LYS A 42 -33.82 -33.86 2.44
C LYS A 42 -33.26 -35.08 1.70
N ARG A 43 -32.00 -35.42 1.95
CA ARG A 43 -31.46 -36.75 1.66
C ARG A 43 -30.86 -37.38 2.91
N ASP A 44 -31.47 -38.45 3.32
CA ASP A 44 -31.02 -39.34 4.37
C ASP A 44 -29.83 -40.21 3.91
N TRP A 45 -28.92 -40.43 4.83
CA TRP A 45 -27.86 -41.43 4.70
C TRP A 45 -28.20 -42.61 5.59
N SER A 46 -28.41 -43.78 5.00
CA SER A 46 -28.13 -45.09 5.64
C SER A 46 -28.16 -46.20 4.58
N SER A 47 -27.14 -46.95 4.41
CA SER A 47 -27.07 -48.35 4.79
C SER A 47 -25.98 -49.11 4.02
N THR A 48 -25.21 -49.79 4.81
CA THR A 48 -24.36 -50.94 4.64
C THR A 48 -24.90 -52.02 3.66
N THR A 49 -24.01 -52.59 2.84
CA THR A 49 -24.08 -54.03 2.50
C THR A 49 -22.69 -54.60 2.19
N ALA A 50 -22.40 -55.74 2.74
CA ALA A 50 -21.14 -56.45 2.72
C ALA A 50 -21.09 -57.55 1.65
N LEU A 51 -19.84 -57.90 1.28
CA LEU A 51 -19.32 -59.20 0.87
C LEU A 51 -19.73 -59.83 -0.48
N ARG A 52 -18.71 -60.00 -1.32
CA ARG A 52 -18.33 -61.36 -1.80
C ARG A 52 -16.91 -61.39 -2.40
N THR A 53 -16.10 -62.26 -1.83
CA THR A 53 -14.77 -62.70 -2.29
C THR A 53 -14.86 -63.55 -3.54
N THR A 54 -13.97 -63.33 -4.52
CA THR A 54 -13.48 -64.36 -5.42
C THR A 54 -12.00 -64.16 -5.69
N ASP A 55 -11.23 -65.20 -5.33
CA ASP A 55 -9.80 -65.32 -5.59
C ASP A 55 -9.50 -65.40 -7.10
N HIS A 56 -8.57 -64.55 -7.56
CA HIS A 56 -7.73 -64.85 -8.71
C HIS A 56 -6.31 -64.37 -8.47
N LYS A 57 -5.38 -65.32 -8.37
CA LYS A 57 -3.94 -65.13 -8.44
C LYS A 57 -3.54 -64.48 -9.76
N ALA A 58 -2.87 -63.33 -9.69
CA ALA A 58 -2.05 -62.83 -10.78
C ALA A 58 -0.95 -61.89 -10.26
N ASN A 59 0.24 -62.34 -10.40
CA ASN A 59 1.49 -61.66 -10.76
C ASN A 59 1.78 -60.27 -10.11
N THR A 60 2.55 -60.28 -9.03
CA THR A 60 3.17 -59.12 -8.42
C THR A 60 4.29 -58.56 -9.27
N GLN A 61 3.99 -57.53 -10.06
CA GLN A 61 4.97 -56.47 -10.38
C GLN A 61 4.72 -55.32 -9.45
N ALA A 62 5.75 -54.90 -8.72
CA ALA A 62 5.72 -53.71 -7.85
C ALA A 62 5.29 -52.48 -8.66
N PRO A 63 4.36 -51.64 -8.16
CA PRO A 63 4.04 -50.39 -8.82
C PRO A 63 5.30 -49.50 -8.76
N GLY A 64 5.77 -49.09 -9.94
CA GLY A 64 6.81 -48.07 -10.04
C GLY A 64 6.43 -46.85 -9.19
N GLN A 65 7.32 -46.44 -8.33
CA GLN A 65 7.20 -45.20 -7.60
C GLN A 65 7.01 -44.09 -8.64
N ILE A 66 5.83 -43.48 -8.65
CA ILE A 66 5.61 -42.21 -9.35
C ILE A 66 6.65 -41.24 -8.77
N PRO A 67 7.54 -40.64 -9.59
CA PRO A 67 8.49 -39.66 -9.07
C PRO A 67 7.68 -38.58 -8.36
N GLN A 68 7.82 -38.46 -7.06
CA GLN A 68 7.35 -37.27 -6.34
C GLN A 68 8.07 -36.09 -6.98
N LYS A 69 7.32 -35.25 -7.70
CA LYS A 69 7.78 -33.98 -8.19
C LYS A 69 8.33 -33.27 -6.96
N THR A 70 9.64 -33.11 -6.84
CA THR A 70 10.28 -32.32 -5.80
C THR A 70 9.66 -30.94 -5.87
N GLN A 71 8.84 -30.61 -4.87
CA GLN A 71 8.18 -29.32 -4.78
C GLN A 71 9.30 -28.30 -4.60
N SER A 72 9.47 -27.39 -5.56
CA SER A 72 10.45 -26.32 -5.44
C SER A 72 10.07 -25.42 -4.26
N THR A 73 11.07 -24.92 -3.54
CA THR A 73 10.86 -24.05 -2.37
C THR A 73 11.65 -22.75 -2.51
N GLN A 74 11.13 -21.68 -1.95
CA GLN A 74 11.79 -20.40 -1.79
C GLN A 74 12.04 -20.16 -0.30
N THR A 75 13.27 -19.83 0.08
CA THR A 75 13.62 -19.59 1.49
C THR A 75 13.62 -18.09 1.79
N ILE A 76 12.84 -17.68 2.80
CA ILE A 76 12.70 -16.29 3.23
C ILE A 76 12.89 -16.24 4.75
N GLU A 77 13.82 -15.43 5.25
CA GLU A 77 14.17 -15.33 6.68
C GLU A 77 14.42 -16.73 7.33
N GLY A 78 15.06 -17.62 6.60
CA GLY A 78 15.37 -18.98 7.08
C GLY A 78 14.20 -19.97 7.05
N VAL A 79 13.00 -19.57 6.62
CA VAL A 79 11.84 -20.43 6.48
C VAL A 79 11.65 -20.81 5.02
N ALA A 80 11.51 -22.12 4.74
CA ALA A 80 11.24 -22.63 3.39
C ALA A 80 9.74 -22.64 3.10
N TYR A 81 9.34 -21.98 2.03
CA TYR A 81 7.97 -21.91 1.54
C TYR A 81 7.85 -22.66 0.22
N PRO A 82 6.83 -23.50 0.04
CA PRO A 82 6.58 -24.17 -1.24
C PRO A 82 6.22 -23.13 -2.31
N THR A 83 6.72 -23.36 -3.51
CA THR A 83 6.39 -22.54 -4.68
C THR A 83 5.40 -23.25 -5.60
N ASP A 84 4.66 -22.49 -6.39
CA ASP A 84 3.67 -22.97 -7.35
C ASP A 84 3.58 -22.06 -8.58
N GLN A 85 2.52 -22.20 -9.38
CA GLN A 85 2.27 -21.36 -10.55
C GLN A 85 1.97 -19.88 -10.23
N TRP A 86 1.66 -19.55 -8.96
CA TRP A 86 1.42 -18.17 -8.50
C TRP A 86 2.70 -17.43 -8.16
N THR A 87 3.78 -18.16 -7.94
CA THR A 87 5.07 -17.57 -7.53
C THR A 87 5.54 -16.51 -8.53
N ASN A 88 5.72 -15.29 -8.07
CA ASN A 88 6.18 -14.16 -8.85
C ASN A 88 7.12 -13.22 -8.07
N THR A 89 7.75 -13.73 -7.01
CA THR A 89 8.67 -12.99 -6.15
C THR A 89 10.10 -13.12 -6.66
N PRO A 90 10.70 -12.09 -7.28
CA PRO A 90 12.06 -12.16 -7.81
C PRO A 90 13.11 -12.03 -6.71
N ASP A 91 14.31 -12.59 -6.95
CA ASP A 91 15.44 -12.54 -6.00
C ASP A 91 15.83 -11.11 -5.60
N GLN A 92 15.69 -10.16 -6.52
CA GLN A 92 15.95 -8.76 -6.24
C GLN A 92 15.05 -8.21 -5.12
N ILE A 93 13.77 -8.54 -5.13
CA ILE A 93 12.83 -8.14 -4.07
C ILE A 93 13.21 -8.83 -2.76
N LEU A 94 13.56 -10.12 -2.80
CA LEU A 94 13.98 -10.86 -1.63
C LEU A 94 15.29 -10.33 -1.01
N SER A 95 16.16 -9.73 -1.80
CA SER A 95 17.40 -9.13 -1.30
C SER A 95 17.20 -7.94 -0.36
N HIS A 96 16.00 -7.36 -0.35
CA HIS A 96 15.59 -6.27 0.55
C HIS A 96 15.02 -6.78 1.88
N VAL A 97 14.58 -8.05 1.91
CA VAL A 97 14.03 -8.66 3.14
C VAL A 97 15.08 -8.66 4.24
N GLY A 98 14.65 -8.27 5.44
CA GLY A 98 15.51 -8.26 6.63
C GLY A 98 16.36 -7.01 6.80
N ARG A 99 16.37 -6.05 5.87
CA ARG A 99 17.12 -4.80 6.02
C ARG A 99 16.58 -3.91 7.14
N ARG A 100 15.29 -3.90 7.40
CA ARG A 100 14.61 -3.23 8.53
C ARG A 100 15.16 -1.84 8.84
N LEU A 101 15.23 -0.97 7.82
CA LEU A 101 15.81 0.38 7.89
C LEU A 101 15.17 1.24 9.00
N TYR A 102 13.92 0.96 9.33
CA TYR A 102 13.18 1.60 10.42
C TYR A 102 13.69 1.22 11.84
N LEU A 103 14.61 0.27 11.97
CA LEU A 103 15.26 -0.10 13.24
C LEU A 103 16.67 0.47 13.38
N ASP A 104 17.28 0.95 12.30
CA ASP A 104 18.59 1.62 12.35
C ASP A 104 18.40 3.04 12.91
N GLU A 105 18.85 3.27 14.12
CA GLU A 105 18.57 4.50 14.89
C GLU A 105 19.03 5.79 14.19
N ASN A 106 20.08 5.73 13.38
CA ASN A 106 20.59 6.87 12.63
C ASN A 106 19.91 7.04 11.27
N HIS A 107 19.15 6.05 10.81
CA HIS A 107 18.51 6.11 9.52
C HIS A 107 17.30 7.06 9.53
N PRO A 108 17.06 7.88 8.47
CA PRO A 108 15.93 8.81 8.40
C PRO A 108 14.57 8.16 8.70
N LEU A 109 14.36 6.93 8.25
CA LEU A 109 13.11 6.19 8.51
C LEU A 109 12.92 5.86 9.99
N ALA A 110 13.97 5.49 10.70
CA ALA A 110 13.90 5.24 12.16
C ALA A 110 13.65 6.53 12.94
N ILE A 111 14.26 7.65 12.52
CA ILE A 111 14.05 8.96 13.13
C ILE A 111 12.60 9.40 12.92
N THR A 112 12.06 9.27 11.70
CA THR A 112 10.66 9.57 11.38
C THR A 112 9.70 8.68 12.19
N ARG A 113 9.95 7.37 12.25
CA ARG A 113 9.19 6.44 13.07
C ARG A 113 9.09 6.90 14.52
N LYS A 114 10.23 7.16 15.17
CA LYS A 114 10.28 7.60 16.58
C LYS A 114 9.52 8.91 16.80
N LEU A 115 9.58 9.83 15.85
CA LEU A 115 8.84 11.09 15.89
C LEU A 115 7.33 10.86 15.88
N ILE A 116 6.84 9.96 15.02
CA ILE A 116 5.43 9.59 14.94
C ILE A 116 5.00 8.84 16.21
N GLU A 117 5.75 7.82 16.64
CA GLU A 117 5.49 7.05 17.87
C GLU A 117 5.39 7.95 19.11
N SER A 118 6.14 9.06 19.15
CA SER A 118 6.06 10.03 20.27
C SER A 118 4.69 10.68 20.42
N GLN A 119 3.82 10.62 19.40
CA GLN A 119 2.45 11.11 19.45
C GLN A 119 1.44 10.03 19.92
N PHE A 120 1.89 8.78 20.01
CA PHE A 120 1.14 7.62 20.47
C PHE A 120 1.90 6.95 21.65
N PRO A 121 2.00 7.63 22.82
CA PRO A 121 2.85 7.16 23.89
C PRO A 121 2.22 6.05 24.71
N ALA A 122 3.08 5.23 25.34
CA ALA A 122 2.66 4.37 26.43
C ALA A 122 2.14 5.22 27.62
N PRO A 123 1.23 4.69 28.45
CA PRO A 123 0.71 3.32 28.43
C PRO A 123 -0.46 3.10 27.47
N VAL A 124 -1.01 4.16 26.87
CA VAL A 124 -2.22 4.09 26.02
C VAL A 124 -1.97 3.31 24.73
N PHE A 125 -0.78 3.45 24.15
CA PHE A 125 -0.39 2.75 22.92
C PHE A 125 0.79 1.81 23.15
N GLY A 126 0.68 0.58 22.65
CA GLY A 126 1.80 -0.32 22.43
C GLY A 126 2.47 -0.02 21.08
N ASN A 127 3.79 0.19 21.06
CA ASN A 127 4.53 0.42 19.81
C ASN A 127 5.23 -0.86 19.37
N HIS A 128 4.89 -1.37 18.19
CA HIS A 128 5.31 -2.68 17.69
C HIS A 128 6.00 -2.58 16.32
N PHE A 129 6.64 -3.67 15.93
CA PHE A 129 7.18 -3.88 14.60
C PHE A 129 7.10 -5.35 14.19
N GLU A 130 6.87 -5.60 12.91
CA GLU A 130 6.75 -6.95 12.35
C GLU A 130 7.96 -7.30 11.48
N LYS A 131 8.68 -8.34 11.88
CA LYS A 131 9.91 -8.77 11.20
C LYS A 131 9.66 -9.64 9.98
N ASN A 132 8.79 -10.66 10.13
CA ASN A 132 8.53 -11.60 9.04
C ASN A 132 7.59 -10.96 8.00
N PRO A 133 8.03 -10.77 6.73
CA PRO A 133 7.19 -10.15 5.71
C PRO A 133 6.15 -11.10 5.11
N VAL A 134 6.27 -12.40 5.38
CA VAL A 134 5.40 -13.42 4.77
C VAL A 134 4.11 -13.56 5.56
N VAL A 135 2.99 -13.36 4.87
CA VAL A 135 1.64 -13.49 5.44
C VAL A 135 0.75 -14.36 4.54
N SER A 136 -0.32 -14.91 5.11
CA SER A 136 -1.31 -15.62 4.29
C SER A 136 -2.16 -14.64 3.48
N THR A 137 -2.65 -15.07 2.32
CA THR A 137 -3.64 -14.32 1.53
C THR A 137 -4.88 -14.02 2.35
N ARG A 138 -5.26 -14.93 3.27
CA ARG A 138 -6.37 -14.72 4.20
C ARG A 138 -6.14 -13.47 5.08
N HIS A 139 -4.98 -13.33 5.72
CA HIS A 139 -4.69 -12.18 6.58
C HIS A 139 -4.47 -10.90 5.78
N ASN A 140 -3.83 -11.02 4.59
CA ASN A 140 -3.55 -9.86 3.76
C ASN A 140 -4.81 -9.29 3.08
N PHE A 141 -5.85 -10.12 2.86
CA PHE A 141 -7.02 -9.71 2.08
C PHE A 141 -8.36 -10.09 2.72
N ASP A 142 -8.59 -11.39 3.00
CA ASP A 142 -9.94 -11.88 3.31
C ASP A 142 -10.48 -11.31 4.62
N VAL A 143 -9.66 -11.32 5.68
CA VAL A 143 -10.01 -10.77 7.01
C VAL A 143 -10.34 -9.29 6.92
N LEU A 144 -9.70 -8.57 6.00
CA LEU A 144 -9.87 -7.13 5.79
C LEU A 144 -11.04 -6.79 4.85
N GLY A 145 -11.77 -7.79 4.37
CA GLY A 145 -12.93 -7.58 3.49
C GLY A 145 -12.58 -7.17 2.06
N PHE A 146 -11.36 -7.46 1.57
CA PHE A 146 -11.04 -7.25 0.16
C PHE A 146 -11.87 -8.19 -0.72
N PRO A 147 -12.64 -7.70 -1.69
CA PRO A 147 -13.36 -8.54 -2.65
C PRO A 147 -12.41 -9.47 -3.42
N PRO A 148 -12.86 -10.64 -3.89
CA PRO A 148 -12.02 -11.57 -4.66
C PRO A 148 -11.43 -10.97 -5.93
N ASP A 149 -12.12 -10.03 -6.56
CA ASP A 149 -11.76 -9.34 -7.80
C ASP A 149 -11.05 -7.99 -7.55
N HIS A 150 -10.70 -7.68 -6.31
CA HIS A 150 -10.01 -6.43 -5.99
C HIS A 150 -8.64 -6.37 -6.67
N PRO A 151 -8.28 -5.25 -7.36
CA PRO A 151 -6.99 -5.11 -8.06
C PRO A 151 -5.78 -5.47 -7.20
N GLY A 152 -5.76 -5.06 -5.93
CA GLY A 152 -4.68 -5.37 -4.99
C GLY A 152 -4.44 -6.86 -4.74
N ARG A 153 -5.35 -7.76 -5.16
CA ARG A 153 -5.13 -9.22 -5.15
C ARG A 153 -4.48 -9.73 -6.44
N SER A 154 -4.38 -8.87 -7.45
CA SER A 154 -3.79 -9.27 -8.72
C SER A 154 -2.31 -9.62 -8.56
N ARG A 155 -1.83 -10.58 -9.34
CA ARG A 155 -0.39 -10.86 -9.49
C ARG A 155 0.37 -9.69 -10.12
N THR A 156 -0.33 -8.75 -10.73
CA THR A 156 0.26 -7.51 -11.26
C THR A 156 0.64 -6.51 -10.17
N ASP A 157 0.03 -6.62 -8.98
CA ASP A 157 0.20 -5.66 -7.89
C ASP A 157 0.85 -6.29 -6.65
N THR A 158 0.74 -7.61 -6.49
CA THR A 158 1.17 -8.35 -5.30
C THR A 158 2.25 -9.39 -5.62
N TYR A 159 3.26 -9.48 -4.75
CA TYR A 159 4.27 -10.52 -4.79
C TYR A 159 3.79 -11.78 -4.06
N TYR A 160 3.44 -12.80 -4.83
CA TYR A 160 3.02 -14.12 -4.36
C TYR A 160 4.21 -15.05 -4.20
N ILE A 161 4.28 -15.74 -3.06
CA ILE A 161 5.18 -16.86 -2.83
C ILE A 161 4.52 -18.15 -3.35
N ASN A 162 3.22 -18.28 -3.12
CA ASN A 162 2.32 -19.29 -3.68
C ASN A 162 0.86 -18.80 -3.62
N ASP A 163 -0.10 -19.61 -4.02
CA ASP A 163 -1.53 -19.26 -4.05
C ASP A 163 -2.12 -18.83 -2.69
N LYS A 164 -1.49 -19.22 -1.58
CA LYS A 164 -1.96 -18.97 -0.20
C LYS A 164 -1.10 -17.99 0.58
N THR A 165 0.05 -17.56 0.03
CA THR A 165 1.08 -16.85 0.77
C THR A 165 1.68 -15.75 -0.07
N VAL A 166 1.79 -14.56 0.51
CA VAL A 166 2.30 -13.35 -0.15
C VAL A 166 3.36 -12.65 0.72
N LEU A 167 4.19 -11.82 0.12
CA LEU A 167 4.83 -10.73 0.86
C LEU A 167 3.76 -9.70 1.17
N ARG A 168 3.63 -9.28 2.45
CA ARG A 168 2.56 -8.36 2.88
C ARG A 168 2.53 -7.09 2.03
N THR A 169 1.35 -6.68 1.60
CA THR A 169 1.16 -5.47 0.81
C THR A 169 0.84 -4.23 1.66
N HIS A 170 0.53 -4.44 2.92
CA HIS A 170 0.25 -3.41 3.94
C HIS A 170 0.37 -4.01 5.35
N THR A 171 0.54 -3.14 6.34
CA THR A 171 0.63 -3.53 7.77
C THR A 171 -0.70 -4.03 8.32
N SER A 172 -1.84 -3.66 7.72
CA SER A 172 -3.18 -4.09 8.15
C SER A 172 -3.38 -5.62 8.11
N ALA A 173 -2.49 -6.37 7.43
CA ALA A 173 -2.44 -7.83 7.53
C ALA A 173 -2.26 -8.34 8.97
N HIS A 174 -1.82 -7.49 9.89
CA HIS A 174 -1.59 -7.82 11.30
C HIS A 174 -2.69 -7.29 12.23
N GLN A 175 -3.65 -6.50 11.74
CA GLN A 175 -4.69 -5.86 12.56
C GLN A 175 -5.45 -6.85 13.45
N GLN A 176 -5.90 -7.98 12.88
CA GLN A 176 -6.62 -9.01 13.64
C GLN A 176 -5.83 -9.47 14.86
N ALA A 177 -4.54 -9.73 14.69
CA ALA A 177 -3.67 -10.19 15.79
C ALA A 177 -3.52 -9.15 16.89
N TYR A 178 -3.39 -7.85 16.51
CA TYR A 178 -3.27 -6.75 17.47
C TYR A 178 -4.59 -6.46 18.18
N PHE A 179 -5.74 -6.53 17.52
CA PHE A 179 -7.04 -6.40 18.18
C PHE A 179 -7.25 -7.51 19.21
N GLN A 180 -6.91 -8.75 18.87
CA GLN A 180 -6.94 -9.87 19.82
C GLN A 180 -5.93 -9.69 20.96
N GLN A 181 -4.76 -9.10 20.69
CA GLN A 181 -3.76 -8.82 21.72
C GLN A 181 -4.25 -7.78 22.72
N LEU A 182 -4.83 -6.67 22.26
CA LEU A 182 -5.43 -5.65 23.11
C LEU A 182 -6.51 -6.26 24.02
N ASN A 183 -7.33 -7.16 23.48
CA ASN A 183 -8.36 -7.84 24.28
C ASN A 183 -7.76 -8.78 25.33
N ARG A 184 -6.73 -9.56 24.98
CA ARG A 184 -6.02 -10.42 25.95
C ARG A 184 -5.34 -9.62 27.06
N ASN A 185 -4.82 -8.44 26.72
CA ASN A 185 -4.10 -7.56 27.64
C ASN A 185 -5.04 -6.75 28.55
N GLU A 186 -6.35 -6.75 28.33
CA GLU A 186 -7.32 -5.91 29.06
C GLU A 186 -7.20 -6.04 30.59
N GLN A 187 -6.94 -7.23 31.10
CA GLN A 187 -6.81 -7.46 32.55
C GLN A 187 -5.43 -7.07 33.11
N THR A 188 -4.38 -7.14 32.31
CA THR A 188 -3.00 -6.90 32.75
C THR A 188 -2.50 -5.50 32.42
N ARG A 189 -3.05 -4.89 31.37
CA ARG A 189 -2.74 -3.56 30.87
C ARG A 189 -4.02 -2.84 30.42
N PRO A 190 -4.94 -2.51 31.35
CA PRO A 190 -6.23 -1.92 31.01
C PRO A 190 -6.13 -0.55 30.31
N GLU A 191 -4.99 0.12 30.47
CA GLU A 191 -4.72 1.43 29.86
C GLU A 191 -4.26 1.31 28.39
N GLU A 192 -3.77 0.13 27.97
CA GLU A 192 -3.33 -0.12 26.59
C GLU A 192 -4.55 -0.42 25.72
N VAL A 193 -5.11 0.63 25.12
CA VAL A 193 -6.31 0.58 24.28
C VAL A 193 -6.00 0.82 22.79
N GLY A 194 -4.75 1.08 22.46
CA GLY A 194 -4.28 1.28 21.10
C GLY A 194 -2.94 0.64 20.84
N TYR A 195 -2.58 0.57 19.58
CA TYR A 195 -1.25 0.16 19.12
C TYR A 195 -0.78 0.99 17.95
N THR A 196 0.54 1.01 17.74
CA THR A 196 1.15 1.30 16.45
C THR A 196 1.99 0.12 16.02
N VAL A 197 2.05 -0.15 14.73
CA VAL A 197 2.92 -1.17 14.14
C VAL A 197 3.60 -0.65 12.90
N ILE A 198 4.88 -0.96 12.75
CA ILE A 198 5.65 -0.67 11.54
C ILE A 198 6.21 -1.93 10.94
N ALA A 199 6.23 -1.98 9.62
CA ALA A 199 6.83 -3.06 8.86
C ALA A 199 7.21 -2.62 7.44
N ASP A 200 8.11 -3.37 6.82
CA ASP A 200 8.33 -3.37 5.38
C ASP A 200 7.12 -3.96 4.65
N VAL A 201 6.71 -3.34 3.57
CA VAL A 201 5.61 -3.77 2.71
C VAL A 201 6.08 -3.86 1.26
N TYR A 202 5.41 -4.70 0.47
CA TYR A 202 5.90 -5.12 -0.85
C TYR A 202 4.77 -5.00 -1.87
N ARG A 203 4.98 -4.15 -2.89
CA ARG A 203 4.01 -3.94 -3.98
C ARG A 203 4.73 -3.90 -5.31
N ARG A 204 4.12 -4.48 -6.32
CA ARG A 204 4.54 -4.23 -7.70
C ARG A 204 3.97 -2.86 -8.09
N ASP A 205 4.84 -1.91 -8.35
CA ASP A 205 4.47 -0.51 -8.49
C ASP A 205 5.27 0.15 -9.63
N ALA A 206 4.89 1.37 -9.98
CA ALA A 206 5.63 2.23 -10.89
C ALA A 206 7.11 2.38 -10.47
N ILE A 207 7.93 2.83 -11.40
CA ILE A 207 9.32 3.21 -11.13
C ILE A 207 9.44 4.71 -11.34
N ASP A 208 9.55 5.43 -10.23
CA ASP A 208 9.83 6.86 -10.21
C ASP A 208 10.56 7.24 -8.92
N ARG A 209 10.75 8.54 -8.69
CA ARG A 209 11.46 9.04 -7.51
C ARG A 209 10.71 8.89 -6.19
N SER A 210 9.41 8.60 -6.24
CA SER A 210 8.52 8.51 -5.08
C SER A 210 7.96 7.12 -4.82
N HIS A 211 8.12 6.17 -5.77
CA HIS A 211 7.66 4.79 -5.66
C HIS A 211 8.83 3.81 -5.68
N TYR A 212 8.78 2.86 -4.78
CA TYR A 212 9.74 1.77 -4.68
C TYR A 212 9.01 0.48 -4.27
N PRO A 213 9.36 -0.68 -4.83
CA PRO A 213 8.60 -1.92 -4.64
C PRO A 213 8.62 -2.43 -3.19
N VAL A 214 9.57 -1.96 -2.39
CA VAL A 214 9.69 -2.25 -0.96
C VAL A 214 9.76 -0.93 -0.22
N PHE A 215 8.81 -0.67 0.64
CA PHE A 215 8.77 0.54 1.47
C PHE A 215 8.25 0.20 2.86
N HIS A 216 8.17 1.18 3.75
CA HIS A 216 7.78 0.94 5.13
C HIS A 216 6.44 1.63 5.41
N GLN A 217 5.50 0.85 5.91
CA GLN A 217 4.20 1.37 6.34
C GLN A 217 4.10 1.33 7.85
N MET A 218 3.64 2.42 8.42
CA MET A 218 3.22 2.49 9.81
C MET A 218 1.71 2.57 9.88
N GLU A 219 1.14 1.80 10.78
CA GLU A 219 -0.29 1.76 11.06
C GLU A 219 -0.52 1.94 12.55
N GLY A 220 -1.67 2.48 12.91
CA GLY A 220 -2.12 2.52 14.29
C GLY A 220 -3.63 2.41 14.38
N ALA A 221 -4.09 1.93 15.52
CA ALA A 221 -5.51 1.86 15.86
C ALA A 221 -5.74 2.12 17.34
N MET A 222 -6.92 2.60 17.68
CA MET A 222 -7.39 2.78 19.05
C MET A 222 -8.80 2.24 19.17
N LEU A 223 -9.06 1.51 20.25
CA LEU A 223 -10.33 0.83 20.51
C LEU A 223 -10.92 1.26 21.85
N TRP A 224 -12.24 1.48 21.87
CA TRP A 224 -13.03 1.63 23.10
C TRP A 224 -13.91 0.41 23.29
N LYS A 225 -14.07 0.00 24.52
CA LYS A 225 -15.00 -1.06 24.88
C LYS A 225 -16.38 -0.44 25.14
N ARG A 226 -17.40 -0.97 24.49
CA ARG A 226 -18.80 -0.69 24.79
C ARG A 226 -19.20 -1.35 26.10
N PRO A 227 -20.18 -0.78 26.84
CA PRO A 227 -20.79 -1.46 27.98
C PRO A 227 -21.39 -2.81 27.56
N ASP A 228 -21.26 -3.82 28.43
CA ASP A 228 -21.85 -5.14 28.15
C ASP A 228 -23.39 -5.08 28.05
N THR A 229 -24.00 -4.02 28.63
CA THR A 229 -25.44 -3.72 28.55
C THR A 229 -25.86 -3.08 27.22
N ASP A 230 -24.90 -2.63 26.41
CA ASP A 230 -25.15 -1.97 25.12
C ASP A 230 -24.11 -2.39 24.06
N PRO A 231 -24.09 -3.65 23.67
CA PRO A 231 -23.09 -4.15 22.74
C PRO A 231 -23.24 -3.60 21.32
N LEU A 232 -24.38 -2.99 20.98
CA LEU A 232 -24.66 -2.41 19.66
C LEU A 232 -24.45 -0.89 19.61
N GLY A 233 -24.08 -0.23 20.74
CA GLY A 233 -23.77 1.20 20.78
C GLY A 233 -24.97 2.10 20.58
N HIS A 234 -26.17 1.68 21.02
CA HIS A 234 -27.39 2.51 20.94
C HIS A 234 -27.46 3.56 22.06
N SER A 235 -26.69 3.38 23.14
CA SER A 235 -26.59 4.37 24.21
C SER A 235 -25.55 5.45 23.87
N ALA A 236 -25.78 6.66 24.36
CA ALA A 236 -24.83 7.75 24.20
C ALA A 236 -23.59 7.61 25.10
N GLU A 237 -23.47 6.55 25.92
CA GLU A 237 -22.41 6.39 26.91
C GLU A 237 -21.03 6.27 26.25
N THR A 238 -20.89 5.39 25.24
CA THR A 238 -19.63 5.22 24.51
C THR A 238 -19.22 6.51 23.79
N ALA A 239 -20.18 7.16 23.13
CA ALA A 239 -19.93 8.45 22.46
C ALA A 239 -19.46 9.52 23.45
N ALA A 240 -20.12 9.62 24.62
CA ALA A 240 -19.73 10.58 25.66
C ALA A 240 -18.33 10.31 26.22
N LYS A 241 -17.96 9.05 26.42
CA LYS A 241 -16.61 8.64 26.84
C LYS A 241 -15.57 9.05 25.81
N ILE A 242 -15.81 8.73 24.52
CA ILE A 242 -14.89 9.11 23.43
C ILE A 242 -14.75 10.62 23.34
N MET A 243 -15.83 11.38 23.46
CA MET A 243 -15.78 12.84 23.45
C MET A 243 -15.02 13.41 24.64
N ALA A 244 -15.09 12.78 25.81
CA ALA A 244 -14.25 13.16 26.95
C ALA A 244 -12.76 12.96 26.67
N ASP A 245 -12.39 11.84 25.99
CA ASP A 245 -11.01 11.59 25.55
C ASP A 245 -10.57 12.62 24.49
N VAL A 246 -11.46 13.05 23.59
CA VAL A 246 -11.17 14.14 22.61
C VAL A 246 -10.72 15.43 23.31
N GLU A 247 -11.35 15.81 24.42
CA GLU A 247 -10.99 17.03 25.14
C GLU A 247 -9.63 16.94 25.84
N LEU A 248 -9.08 15.74 26.04
CA LEU A 248 -7.72 15.54 26.56
C LEU A 248 -6.65 15.77 25.49
N ILE A 249 -7.01 15.71 24.20
CA ILE A 249 -6.07 15.97 23.10
C ILE A 249 -5.91 17.49 22.93
N PRO A 250 -4.68 18.02 23.05
CA PRO A 250 -4.44 19.46 22.90
C PRO A 250 -4.93 19.99 21.56
N ARG A 251 -5.58 21.14 21.57
CA ARG A 251 -5.98 21.88 20.36
C ARG A 251 -4.75 22.50 19.70
N HIS A 252 -4.88 22.82 18.43
CA HIS A 252 -3.87 23.50 17.62
C HIS A 252 -4.49 24.66 16.84
N ASP A 253 -3.65 25.59 16.38
CA ASP A 253 -4.07 26.81 15.67
C ASP A 253 -3.97 26.67 14.13
N VAL A 254 -3.52 25.51 13.63
CA VAL A 254 -3.44 25.26 12.19
C VAL A 254 -4.85 25.08 11.63
N VAL A 255 -5.14 25.83 10.56
CA VAL A 255 -6.42 25.72 9.86
C VAL A 255 -6.40 24.44 9.02
N VAL A 256 -7.34 23.55 9.30
CA VAL A 256 -7.55 22.31 8.55
C VAL A 256 -8.83 22.44 7.73
N GLU A 257 -8.74 22.22 6.42
CA GLU A 257 -9.90 22.20 5.53
C GLU A 257 -10.62 20.86 5.68
N ASP A 258 -11.87 20.89 6.13
CA ASP A 258 -12.74 19.70 6.27
C ASP A 258 -14.18 20.06 5.84
N PRO A 259 -14.40 20.20 4.52
CA PRO A 259 -15.65 20.74 4.01
C PRO A 259 -16.80 19.71 3.98
N ASN A 260 -16.52 18.43 4.15
CA ASN A 260 -17.51 17.37 4.02
C ASN A 260 -18.04 16.92 5.40
N PRO A 261 -19.33 16.52 5.50
CA PRO A 261 -19.85 15.92 6.72
C PRO A 261 -19.16 14.56 6.97
N THR A 262 -19.08 14.16 8.23
CA THR A 262 -18.54 12.87 8.65
C THR A 262 -19.23 11.70 7.97
N LEU A 263 -20.57 11.77 7.91
CA LEU A 263 -21.42 10.74 7.33
C LEU A 263 -22.10 11.24 6.05
N HIS A 264 -22.03 10.39 5.02
CA HIS A 264 -22.72 10.62 3.75
C HIS A 264 -23.20 9.29 3.16
N ALA A 265 -24.50 9.18 2.86
CA ALA A 265 -25.14 7.91 2.49
C ALA A 265 -24.47 7.12 1.35
N GLN A 266 -23.78 7.79 0.42
CA GLN A 266 -23.15 7.15 -0.74
C GLN A 266 -21.63 7.11 -0.68
N ARG A 267 -20.98 8.10 -0.03
CA ARG A 267 -19.51 8.24 -0.06
C ARG A 267 -18.88 7.75 1.23
N ASN A 268 -19.49 8.06 2.37
CA ASN A 268 -19.06 7.67 3.69
C ASN A 268 -20.26 7.19 4.53
N PRO A 269 -20.81 6.01 4.22
CA PRO A 269 -22.03 5.53 4.86
C PRO A 269 -21.80 5.13 6.31
N LEU A 270 -22.83 5.39 7.14
CA LEU A 270 -22.93 4.82 8.47
C LEU A 270 -23.09 3.30 8.38
N GLN A 271 -22.40 2.55 9.23
CA GLN A 271 -22.62 1.13 9.46
C GLN A 271 -23.82 0.97 10.41
N ALA A 272 -25.02 1.27 9.92
CA ALA A 272 -26.24 1.47 10.75
C ALA A 272 -26.68 0.23 11.54
N GLU A 273 -26.25 -0.97 11.12
CA GLU A 273 -26.52 -2.23 11.87
C GLU A 273 -25.63 -2.37 13.12
N HIS A 274 -24.58 -1.55 13.23
CA HIS A 274 -23.56 -1.71 14.25
C HIS A 274 -23.24 -0.44 15.04
N HIS A 275 -23.57 0.74 14.52
CA HIS A 275 -23.16 2.02 15.12
C HIS A 275 -24.30 3.03 15.11
N SER A 276 -24.37 3.85 16.16
CA SER A 276 -25.14 5.10 16.12
C SER A 276 -24.34 6.20 15.41
N ALA A 277 -25.04 7.23 14.92
CA ALA A 277 -24.39 8.38 14.29
C ALA A 277 -23.51 9.14 15.29
N GLU A 278 -23.98 9.31 16.53
CA GLU A 278 -23.26 9.99 17.61
C GLU A 278 -21.95 9.28 17.95
N GLU A 279 -21.97 7.93 17.97
CA GLU A 279 -20.77 7.14 18.24
C GLU A 279 -19.72 7.33 17.12
N VAL A 280 -20.15 7.28 15.85
CA VAL A 280 -19.25 7.49 14.71
C VAL A 280 -18.70 8.90 14.65
N GLU A 281 -19.52 9.92 14.94
CA GLU A 281 -19.06 11.32 15.03
C GLU A 281 -18.00 11.50 16.14
N ALA A 282 -18.19 10.87 17.31
CA ALA A 282 -17.23 10.92 18.39
C ALA A 282 -15.90 10.22 18.00
N ILE A 283 -15.97 9.02 17.40
CA ILE A 283 -14.79 8.28 16.91
C ILE A 283 -14.03 9.11 15.87
N ALA A 284 -14.76 9.69 14.91
CA ALA A 284 -14.17 10.54 13.86
C ALA A 284 -13.51 11.80 14.42
N ALA A 285 -14.13 12.45 15.40
CA ALA A 285 -13.56 13.62 16.07
C ALA A 285 -12.24 13.27 16.78
N HIS A 286 -12.19 12.15 17.50
CA HIS A 286 -10.98 11.69 18.17
C HIS A 286 -9.87 11.33 17.15
N LEU A 287 -10.21 10.56 16.12
CA LEU A 287 -9.31 10.20 15.03
C LEU A 287 -8.68 11.44 14.39
N LYS A 288 -9.54 12.35 13.91
CA LYS A 288 -9.09 13.57 13.20
C LYS A 288 -8.17 14.42 14.07
N ARG A 289 -8.56 14.72 15.31
CA ARG A 289 -7.72 15.52 16.21
C ARG A 289 -6.38 14.86 16.55
N SER A 290 -6.36 13.52 16.74
CA SER A 290 -5.13 12.78 17.01
C SER A 290 -4.16 12.85 15.84
N LEU A 291 -4.66 12.65 14.60
CA LEU A 291 -3.84 12.63 13.40
C LEU A 291 -3.41 14.05 12.97
N GLU A 292 -4.27 15.05 13.11
CA GLU A 292 -3.91 16.46 12.92
C GLU A 292 -2.74 16.84 13.81
N ARG A 293 -2.82 16.52 15.10
CA ARG A 293 -1.73 16.78 16.04
C ARG A 293 -0.43 16.10 15.63
N MET A 294 -0.49 14.83 15.21
CA MET A 294 0.66 14.07 14.76
C MET A 294 1.30 14.73 13.53
N VAL A 295 0.53 15.02 12.50
CA VAL A 295 1.01 15.63 11.25
C VAL A 295 1.59 17.02 11.52
N ILE A 296 0.89 17.86 12.28
CA ILE A 296 1.37 19.20 12.65
C ILE A 296 2.71 19.12 13.40
N LYS A 297 2.85 18.18 14.36
CA LYS A 297 4.11 17.98 15.07
C LYS A 297 5.24 17.60 14.11
N VAL A 298 5.01 16.64 13.23
CA VAL A 298 6.00 16.18 12.24
C VAL A 298 6.48 17.35 11.36
N PHE A 299 5.55 18.09 10.77
CA PHE A 299 5.89 19.20 9.87
C PHE A 299 6.49 20.41 10.59
N THR A 300 6.10 20.65 11.83
CA THR A 300 6.73 21.68 12.67
C THR A 300 8.20 21.37 12.93
N GLU A 301 8.54 20.12 13.23
CA GLU A 301 9.94 19.73 13.43
C GLU A 301 10.74 19.82 12.11
N GLY A 302 10.15 19.45 10.98
CA GLY A 302 10.74 19.66 9.66
C GLY A 302 11.01 21.12 9.34
N SER A 303 10.06 22.01 9.66
CA SER A 303 10.21 23.46 9.47
C SER A 303 11.32 24.05 10.34
N LYS A 304 11.42 23.62 11.60
CA LYS A 304 12.52 24.02 12.51
C LYS A 304 13.89 23.61 11.95
N ALA A 305 14.01 22.36 11.46
CA ALA A 305 15.23 21.87 10.84
C ALA A 305 15.61 22.67 9.59
N ALA A 306 14.63 23.01 8.75
CA ALA A 306 14.84 23.84 7.56
C ALA A 306 15.33 25.25 7.92
N ALA A 307 14.76 25.88 8.94
CA ALA A 307 15.17 27.20 9.42
C ALA A 307 16.60 27.17 10.02
N ALA A 308 16.93 26.13 10.78
CA ALA A 308 18.27 25.95 11.35
C ALA A 308 19.36 25.77 10.26
N ALA A 309 19.01 25.19 9.10
CA ALA A 309 19.89 25.08 7.94
C ALA A 309 19.98 26.35 7.09
N GLY A 310 19.45 27.50 7.55
CA GLY A 310 19.47 28.77 6.80
C GLY A 310 18.47 28.83 5.65
N GLY A 311 17.47 27.96 5.62
CA GLY A 311 16.37 28.00 4.66
C GLY A 311 15.45 29.19 4.86
N ALA A 312 14.68 29.57 3.83
CA ALA A 312 13.62 30.56 3.95
C ALA A 312 12.60 30.13 5.01
N ALA A 313 11.93 31.11 5.62
CA ALA A 313 10.81 30.83 6.53
C ALA A 313 9.80 29.90 5.84
N ALA A 314 9.45 28.82 6.51
CA ALA A 314 8.48 27.88 5.96
C ALA A 314 7.12 28.55 5.75
N GLU A 315 6.47 28.29 4.63
CA GLU A 315 5.08 28.69 4.44
C GLU A 315 4.20 28.06 5.53
N PRO A 316 3.09 28.72 5.92
CA PRO A 316 2.14 28.16 6.86
C PRO A 316 1.66 26.77 6.39
N LEU A 317 1.67 25.81 7.28
CA LEU A 317 1.19 24.47 7.02
C LEU A 317 -0.30 24.51 6.63
N LYS A 318 -0.63 23.96 5.47
CA LYS A 318 -2.02 23.78 5.01
C LYS A 318 -2.32 22.30 4.99
N VAL A 319 -3.41 21.92 5.62
CA VAL A 319 -3.86 20.53 5.76
C VAL A 319 -5.32 20.45 5.34
N ARG A 320 -5.70 19.35 4.71
CA ARG A 320 -7.10 19.07 4.40
C ARG A 320 -7.46 17.61 4.59
N TRP A 321 -8.73 17.37 4.88
CA TRP A 321 -9.36 16.07 4.85
C TRP A 321 -10.05 15.83 3.50
N VAL A 322 -9.86 14.65 2.94
CA VAL A 322 -10.49 14.20 1.70
C VAL A 322 -11.22 12.89 1.98
N GLU A 323 -12.46 12.76 1.51
CA GLU A 323 -13.19 11.50 1.62
C GLU A 323 -12.50 10.41 0.80
N ALA A 324 -12.35 9.23 1.39
CA ALA A 324 -11.71 8.08 0.78
C ALA A 324 -12.54 6.80 0.94
N TYR A 325 -12.09 5.73 0.32
CA TYR A 325 -12.68 4.41 0.47
C TYR A 325 -11.62 3.36 0.75
N PHE A 326 -11.77 2.66 1.87
CA PHE A 326 -10.97 1.48 2.18
C PHE A 326 -11.88 0.29 2.51
N PRO A 327 -11.51 -0.95 2.12
CA PRO A 327 -12.35 -2.12 2.38
C PRO A 327 -12.68 -2.36 3.86
N PHE A 328 -11.80 -1.93 4.76
CA PHE A 328 -11.83 -2.25 6.20
C PHE A 328 -12.22 -1.08 7.12
N THR A 329 -12.57 0.10 6.55
CA THR A 329 -13.08 1.25 7.33
C THR A 329 -14.32 1.86 6.67
N SER A 330 -15.22 2.46 7.45
CA SER A 330 -16.33 3.31 7.00
C SER A 330 -16.91 4.09 8.19
N PRO A 331 -16.97 5.43 8.14
CA PRO A 331 -16.43 6.32 7.12
C PRO A 331 -14.90 6.33 7.05
N SER A 332 -14.36 6.83 5.93
CA SER A 332 -12.93 6.82 5.64
C SER A 332 -12.44 8.13 5.03
N TRP A 333 -11.20 8.49 5.34
CA TRP A 333 -10.58 9.72 4.87
C TRP A 333 -9.11 9.52 4.54
N GLU A 334 -8.60 10.44 3.72
CA GLU A 334 -7.18 10.71 3.55
C GLU A 334 -6.87 12.09 4.11
N MET A 335 -5.69 12.26 4.69
CA MET A 335 -5.16 13.56 5.07
C MET A 335 -4.11 13.98 4.06
N GLU A 336 -4.27 15.17 3.49
CA GLU A 336 -3.33 15.75 2.56
C GLU A 336 -2.70 17.02 3.16
N VAL A 337 -1.42 17.21 2.84
CA VAL A 337 -0.64 18.40 3.18
C VAL A 337 -0.22 19.11 1.91
N PHE A 338 -0.38 20.44 1.87
CA PHE A 338 0.11 21.25 0.77
C PHE A 338 1.62 21.48 0.89
N TRP A 339 2.37 20.96 -0.08
CA TRP A 339 3.83 21.00 -0.08
C TRP A 339 4.37 21.28 -1.48
N GLN A 340 5.29 22.22 -1.61
CA GLN A 340 5.96 22.59 -2.87
C GLN A 340 5.02 22.84 -4.05
N GLY A 341 3.81 23.38 -3.78
CA GLY A 341 2.86 23.78 -4.81
C GLY A 341 1.78 22.74 -5.15
N GLU A 342 1.77 21.57 -4.48
CA GLU A 342 0.78 20.52 -4.69
C GLU A 342 0.30 19.89 -3.37
N TRP A 343 -0.86 19.21 -3.43
CA TRP A 343 -1.40 18.46 -2.33
C TRP A 343 -0.84 17.04 -2.33
N LEU A 344 -0.27 16.64 -1.21
CA LEU A 344 0.32 15.32 -1.01
C LEU A 344 -0.47 14.54 0.03
N GLU A 345 -0.95 13.37 -0.32
CA GLU A 345 -1.52 12.41 0.61
C GLU A 345 -0.45 11.93 1.59
N ILE A 346 -0.72 12.08 2.88
CA ILE A 346 0.19 11.69 3.97
C ILE A 346 -0.26 10.38 4.61
N LEU A 347 -1.58 10.21 4.79
CA LEU A 347 -2.14 9.02 5.44
C LEU A 347 -3.58 8.76 4.98
N GLY A 348 -3.98 7.49 5.07
CA GLY A 348 -5.38 7.06 5.00
C GLY A 348 -5.86 6.58 6.37
N CYS A 349 -7.14 6.80 6.69
CA CYS A 349 -7.70 6.43 7.99
C CYS A 349 -9.22 6.26 7.93
N GLY A 350 -9.81 5.77 9.03
CA GLY A 350 -11.26 5.70 9.15
C GLY A 350 -11.75 4.99 10.40
N VAL A 351 -13.07 4.96 10.55
CA VAL A 351 -13.74 4.16 11.57
C VAL A 351 -13.69 2.69 11.14
N ILE A 352 -13.20 1.82 12.02
CA ILE A 352 -13.02 0.39 11.73
C ILE A 352 -14.38 -0.24 11.44
N LYS A 353 -14.45 -1.06 10.38
CA LYS A 353 -15.66 -1.83 10.13
C LYS A 353 -15.90 -2.85 11.23
N GLN A 354 -17.14 -2.89 11.74
CA GLN A 354 -17.49 -3.77 12.83
C GLN A 354 -17.30 -5.25 12.49
N ASP A 355 -17.51 -5.64 11.24
CA ASP A 355 -17.24 -7.01 10.77
C ASP A 355 -15.79 -7.43 11.00
N LEU A 356 -14.83 -6.51 10.85
CA LEU A 356 -13.43 -6.80 11.13
C LEU A 356 -13.19 -7.04 12.63
N LEU A 357 -13.84 -6.28 13.51
CA LEU A 357 -13.76 -6.47 14.96
C LEU A 357 -14.47 -7.75 15.41
N ILE A 358 -15.62 -8.07 14.81
CA ILE A 358 -16.33 -9.35 15.04
C ILE A 358 -15.45 -10.53 14.64
N ASN A 359 -14.86 -10.47 13.44
CA ASN A 359 -13.96 -11.50 12.91
C ASN A 359 -12.62 -11.59 13.68
N SER A 360 -12.34 -10.61 14.52
CA SER A 360 -11.17 -10.55 15.40
C SER A 360 -11.47 -10.96 16.84
N ASP A 361 -12.66 -11.53 17.10
CA ASP A 361 -13.12 -11.95 18.43
C ASP A 361 -13.25 -10.79 19.46
N VAL A 362 -13.50 -9.57 18.97
CA VAL A 362 -13.68 -8.36 19.80
C VAL A 362 -14.95 -7.58 19.43
N PRO A 363 -16.13 -8.24 19.40
CA PRO A 363 -17.36 -7.66 18.85
C PRO A 363 -17.92 -6.47 19.63
N ASN A 364 -17.58 -6.33 20.90
CA ASN A 364 -18.02 -5.25 21.78
C ASN A 364 -17.09 -4.04 21.79
N ARG A 365 -16.17 -3.96 20.84
CA ARG A 365 -15.26 -2.81 20.69
C ARG A 365 -15.60 -2.01 19.47
N VAL A 366 -15.26 -0.71 19.53
CA VAL A 366 -15.35 0.25 18.43
C VAL A 366 -14.07 1.08 18.39
N GLY A 367 -13.75 1.65 17.25
CA GLY A 367 -12.55 2.47 17.17
C GLY A 367 -12.21 2.92 15.78
N TRP A 368 -11.01 3.44 15.67
CA TRP A 368 -10.43 3.95 14.44
C TRP A 368 -9.08 3.32 14.13
N ALA A 369 -8.70 3.37 12.86
CA ALA A 369 -7.37 2.99 12.38
C ALA A 369 -6.86 3.99 11.35
N PHE A 370 -5.53 4.09 11.24
CA PHE A 370 -4.83 4.84 10.18
C PHE A 370 -3.64 4.06 9.66
N GLY A 371 -3.22 4.37 8.43
CA GLY A 371 -1.99 3.86 7.82
C GLY A 371 -1.28 4.95 7.03
N LEU A 372 0.05 4.97 7.08
CA LEU A 372 0.89 5.92 6.36
C LEU A 372 2.18 5.28 5.85
N GLY A 373 2.69 5.79 4.71
CA GLY A 373 4.01 5.45 4.19
C GLY A 373 5.08 6.35 4.81
N ILE A 374 6.04 5.75 5.51
CA ILE A 374 7.07 6.53 6.23
C ILE A 374 8.02 7.24 5.28
N GLU A 375 8.36 6.63 4.14
CA GLU A 375 9.27 7.23 3.16
C GLU A 375 8.80 8.59 2.68
N ARG A 376 7.52 8.73 2.34
CA ARG A 376 6.96 10.00 1.88
C ARG A 376 7.14 11.11 2.91
N ILE A 377 6.88 10.82 4.17
CA ILE A 377 7.10 11.75 5.29
C ILE A 377 8.60 12.05 5.45
N ALA A 378 9.45 11.03 5.45
CA ALA A 378 10.90 11.20 5.59
C ALA A 378 11.51 12.00 4.43
N MET A 379 11.04 11.79 3.18
CA MET A 379 11.46 12.60 2.03
C MET A 379 11.19 14.09 2.28
N LEU A 380 10.03 14.42 2.82
CA LEU A 380 9.67 15.81 3.14
C LEU A 380 10.50 16.37 4.30
N LEU A 381 10.61 15.62 5.40
CA LEU A 381 11.34 16.04 6.60
C LEU A 381 12.82 16.30 6.33
N PHE A 382 13.47 15.39 5.64
CA PHE A 382 14.91 15.42 5.39
C PHE A 382 15.27 16.05 4.03
N ASN A 383 14.28 16.47 3.23
CA ASN A 383 14.47 16.96 1.86
C ASN A 383 15.22 15.97 0.97
N ILE A 384 14.88 14.68 1.10
CA ILE A 384 15.46 13.61 0.28
C ILE A 384 14.69 13.56 -1.04
N PRO A 385 15.35 13.75 -2.20
CA PRO A 385 14.66 13.93 -3.48
C PRO A 385 14.29 12.63 -4.20
N ASP A 386 14.74 11.47 -3.70
CA ASP A 386 14.61 10.19 -4.39
C ASP A 386 14.52 9.05 -3.36
N ILE A 387 13.45 8.26 -3.43
CA ILE A 387 13.16 7.18 -2.50
C ILE A 387 14.24 6.09 -2.47
N ARG A 388 14.98 5.89 -3.60
CA ARG A 388 16.07 4.92 -3.69
C ARG A 388 17.21 5.22 -2.72
N LEU A 389 17.39 6.50 -2.33
CA LEU A 389 18.43 6.91 -1.38
C LEU A 389 18.28 6.24 -0.02
N PHE A 390 17.05 5.95 0.44
CA PHE A 390 16.86 5.22 1.70
C PHE A 390 17.48 3.82 1.68
N TRP A 391 17.58 3.21 0.50
CA TRP A 391 18.16 1.89 0.32
C TRP A 391 19.65 1.89 0.05
N SER A 392 20.26 3.07 -0.14
CA SER A 392 21.69 3.24 -0.37
C SER A 392 22.50 2.74 0.83
N ARG A 393 23.68 2.21 0.53
CA ARG A 393 24.72 1.84 1.51
C ARG A 393 25.89 2.81 1.48
N ASP A 394 25.75 3.90 0.74
CA ASP A 394 26.79 4.90 0.58
C ASP A 394 26.96 5.71 1.88
N GLU A 395 28.17 5.69 2.44
CA GLU A 395 28.52 6.42 3.65
C GLU A 395 28.30 7.94 3.51
N ARG A 396 28.37 8.49 2.30
CA ARG A 396 28.08 9.91 2.04
C ARG A 396 26.61 10.25 2.24
N PHE A 397 25.71 9.27 2.13
CA PHE A 397 24.31 9.39 2.49
C PHE A 397 24.12 9.15 4.00
N LEU A 398 24.55 7.99 4.48
CA LEU A 398 24.26 7.53 5.83
C LEU A 398 24.86 8.43 6.92
N SER A 399 26.05 8.97 6.71
CA SER A 399 26.76 9.80 7.68
C SER A 399 26.12 11.18 7.92
N GLN A 400 25.16 11.60 7.09
CA GLN A 400 24.46 12.87 7.24
C GLN A 400 23.43 12.86 8.37
N PHE A 401 23.02 11.68 8.82
CA PHE A 401 21.90 11.53 9.74
C PHE A 401 22.35 10.99 11.10
N ARG A 402 21.66 11.44 12.16
CA ARG A 402 21.89 11.02 13.54
C ARG A 402 20.60 10.86 14.29
N ALA A 403 20.51 9.87 15.16
CA ALA A 403 19.38 9.58 16.00
C ALA A 403 18.87 10.85 16.73
N GLY A 404 17.57 11.07 16.66
CA GLY A 404 16.90 12.20 17.33
C GLY A 404 17.08 13.57 16.68
N THR A 405 17.76 13.66 15.52
CA THR A 405 18.01 14.93 14.82
C THR A 405 17.43 14.88 13.41
N ILE A 406 16.68 15.91 13.02
CA ILE A 406 16.23 16.10 11.64
C ILE A 406 17.23 17.00 10.94
N THR A 407 18.00 16.43 10.01
CA THR A 407 19.01 17.13 9.21
C THR A 407 18.57 17.14 7.76
N ARG A 408 18.60 18.28 7.09
CA ARG A 408 18.31 18.32 5.65
C ARG A 408 19.41 17.60 4.88
N PHE A 409 18.99 16.74 3.96
CA PHE A 409 19.89 16.04 3.06
C PHE A 409 20.63 17.01 2.14
N GLU A 410 21.96 16.86 2.09
CA GLU A 410 22.82 17.58 1.15
C GLU A 410 23.25 16.65 0.02
N PRO A 411 22.90 16.97 -1.24
CA PRO A 411 23.31 16.16 -2.38
C PRO A 411 24.83 16.11 -2.52
N PHE A 412 25.40 14.93 -2.44
CA PHE A 412 26.86 14.71 -2.55
C PHE A 412 27.31 14.44 -3.99
N SER A 413 26.38 14.20 -4.93
CA SER A 413 26.67 14.00 -6.34
C SER A 413 25.45 14.23 -7.20
N LYS A 414 25.68 14.68 -8.46
CA LYS A 414 24.67 14.78 -9.53
C LYS A 414 25.19 14.05 -10.75
N HIS A 415 24.87 12.78 -10.88
CA HIS A 415 25.23 12.02 -12.06
C HIS A 415 24.23 12.27 -13.20
N PRO A 416 24.70 12.32 -14.47
CA PRO A 416 23.81 12.57 -15.61
C PRO A 416 22.87 11.40 -15.85
N ALA A 417 21.69 11.73 -16.35
CA ALA A 417 20.70 10.76 -16.79
C ALA A 417 21.04 10.25 -18.20
N CYS A 418 20.74 8.98 -18.47
CA CYS A 418 20.82 8.37 -19.78
C CYS A 418 19.43 7.86 -20.19
N TYR A 419 18.77 8.57 -21.10
CA TYR A 419 17.43 8.22 -21.56
C TYR A 419 17.49 7.20 -22.70
N LYS A 420 16.64 6.17 -22.64
CA LYS A 420 16.42 5.19 -23.70
C LYS A 420 14.94 4.96 -23.89
N ASP A 421 14.50 4.88 -25.13
CA ASP A 421 13.10 4.64 -25.48
C ASP A 421 12.94 3.22 -26.05
N VAL A 422 11.90 2.51 -25.61
CA VAL A 422 11.49 1.23 -26.18
C VAL A 422 10.05 1.32 -26.65
N ALA A 423 9.84 1.12 -27.95
CA ALA A 423 8.51 1.09 -28.56
C ALA A 423 8.19 -0.33 -29.04
N PHE A 424 6.94 -0.73 -28.85
CA PHE A 424 6.48 -2.06 -29.23
C PHE A 424 4.97 -2.12 -29.50
N TRP A 425 4.56 -3.12 -30.25
CA TRP A 425 3.17 -3.50 -30.43
C TRP A 425 2.77 -4.54 -29.40
N LEU A 426 1.60 -4.37 -28.78
CA LEU A 426 1.02 -5.39 -27.90
C LEU A 426 0.59 -6.63 -28.73
N PRO A 427 0.69 -7.82 -28.17
CA PRO A 427 0.19 -9.03 -28.81
C PRO A 427 -1.34 -8.92 -29.01
N PRO A 428 -1.90 -9.55 -30.07
CA PRO A 428 -3.33 -9.44 -30.40
C PRO A 428 -4.29 -9.82 -29.27
N ALA A 429 -3.91 -10.75 -28.44
CA ALA A 429 -4.72 -11.21 -27.29
C ALA A 429 -4.80 -10.19 -26.15
N ALA A 430 -3.89 -9.23 -26.06
CA ALA A 430 -3.84 -8.21 -25.01
C ALA A 430 -4.88 -7.08 -25.19
N VAL A 431 -5.48 -6.98 -26.36
CA VAL A 431 -6.43 -5.89 -26.72
C VAL A 431 -7.86 -6.21 -26.33
N THR A 432 -8.20 -7.48 -26.12
CA THR A 432 -9.55 -7.90 -25.74
C THR A 432 -9.62 -8.18 -24.24
N GLY A 433 -10.03 -7.16 -23.47
CA GLY A 433 -10.38 -7.27 -22.05
C GLY A 433 -11.62 -8.14 -21.81
N GLY A 434 -11.65 -9.34 -22.40
CA GLY A 434 -12.70 -10.33 -22.27
C GLY A 434 -12.15 -11.57 -21.59
N SER A 435 -12.67 -11.87 -20.41
CA SER A 435 -12.62 -13.18 -19.78
C SER A 435 -13.13 -14.24 -20.77
N SER A 436 -12.24 -14.93 -21.49
CA SER A 436 -12.63 -16.16 -22.16
C SER A 436 -11.50 -17.19 -22.10
N ALA A 437 -11.82 -18.23 -21.36
CA ALA A 437 -11.10 -19.49 -21.33
C ALA A 437 -11.00 -20.07 -22.75
N ALA A 438 -9.80 -20.25 -23.24
CA ALA A 438 -9.31 -21.29 -24.17
C ALA A 438 -8.12 -20.77 -25.00
N GLY A 439 -7.03 -20.36 -24.31
CA GLY A 439 -5.79 -19.94 -24.99
C GLY A 439 -5.04 -18.90 -24.15
N GLY A 440 -4.73 -19.25 -22.99
CA GLY A 440 -3.99 -18.69 -21.84
C GLY A 440 -3.09 -17.46 -21.98
N GLY A 441 -3.47 -16.41 -22.66
CA GLY A 441 -2.72 -15.15 -22.62
C GLY A 441 -3.21 -14.29 -21.46
N VAL A 442 -2.31 -13.99 -20.50
CA VAL A 442 -2.57 -13.02 -19.44
C VAL A 442 -2.68 -11.64 -20.08
N PRO A 443 -3.71 -10.81 -19.75
CA PRO A 443 -3.80 -9.45 -20.26
C PRO A 443 -2.53 -8.67 -19.93
N PHE A 444 -2.06 -7.86 -20.87
CA PHE A 444 -0.93 -6.95 -20.65
C PHE A 444 -1.24 -5.97 -19.51
N HIS A 445 -0.29 -5.82 -18.61
CA HIS A 445 -0.33 -4.82 -17.54
C HIS A 445 0.97 -4.03 -17.53
N GLU A 446 0.91 -2.71 -17.26
CA GLU A 446 2.09 -1.84 -17.24
C GLU A 446 3.13 -2.30 -16.21
N ASN A 447 2.70 -2.83 -15.07
CA ASN A 447 3.59 -3.36 -14.05
C ASN A 447 4.46 -4.53 -14.56
N ASP A 448 4.09 -5.22 -15.64
CA ASP A 448 4.95 -6.26 -16.23
C ASP A 448 6.16 -5.62 -16.93
N VAL A 449 5.98 -4.45 -17.55
CA VAL A 449 7.10 -3.66 -18.09
C VAL A 449 7.98 -3.16 -16.94
N MET A 450 7.37 -2.61 -15.87
CA MET A 450 8.10 -2.11 -14.69
C MET A 450 8.93 -3.22 -14.04
N GLU A 451 8.37 -4.43 -13.88
CA GLU A 451 9.10 -5.57 -13.30
C GLU A 451 10.28 -6.03 -14.17
N ILE A 452 10.10 -6.05 -15.49
CA ILE A 452 11.20 -6.40 -16.41
C ILE A 452 12.31 -5.37 -16.31
N VAL A 453 11.98 -4.09 -16.35
CA VAL A 453 12.94 -2.99 -16.26
C VAL A 453 13.65 -3.01 -14.91
N ARG A 454 12.90 -3.18 -13.82
CA ARG A 454 13.41 -3.30 -12.46
C ARG A 454 14.33 -4.50 -12.30
N GLY A 455 13.92 -5.66 -12.81
CA GLY A 455 14.68 -6.90 -12.71
C GLY A 455 16.03 -6.85 -13.44
N ILE A 456 16.19 -5.96 -14.43
CA ILE A 456 17.44 -5.81 -15.20
C ILE A 456 18.26 -4.64 -14.70
N GLY A 457 17.64 -3.48 -14.50
CA GLY A 457 18.35 -2.24 -14.18
C GLY A 457 18.48 -1.96 -12.68
N GLY A 458 17.61 -2.55 -11.84
CA GLY A 458 17.62 -2.34 -10.40
C GLY A 458 17.58 -0.87 -10.03
N ASP A 459 18.42 -0.48 -9.06
CA ASP A 459 18.56 0.90 -8.59
C ASP A 459 19.21 1.86 -9.60
N LEU A 460 19.64 1.34 -10.74
CA LEU A 460 20.14 2.17 -11.84
C LEU A 460 19.02 2.77 -12.70
N VAL A 461 17.77 2.42 -12.47
CA VAL A 461 16.60 3.01 -13.13
C VAL A 461 15.97 4.04 -12.21
N GLU A 462 15.94 5.29 -12.65
CA GLU A 462 15.34 6.39 -11.88
C GLU A 462 13.85 6.55 -12.16
N ASP A 463 13.44 6.37 -13.42
CA ASP A 463 12.08 6.61 -13.88
C ASP A 463 11.76 5.80 -15.13
N VAL A 464 10.52 5.34 -15.22
CA VAL A 464 9.96 4.71 -16.42
C VAL A 464 8.59 5.32 -16.68
N SER A 465 8.43 5.95 -17.83
CA SER A 465 7.18 6.61 -18.20
C SER A 465 6.71 6.19 -19.58
N CYS A 466 5.40 5.97 -19.71
CA CYS A 466 4.77 5.81 -21.03
C CYS A 466 4.69 7.19 -21.70
N ILE A 467 5.43 7.38 -22.78
CA ILE A 467 5.52 8.65 -23.49
C ILE A 467 4.67 8.71 -24.76
N ASP A 468 4.24 7.56 -25.27
CA ASP A 468 3.36 7.48 -26.46
C ASP A 468 2.51 6.22 -26.42
N GLU A 469 1.24 6.38 -26.76
CA GLU A 469 0.27 5.32 -26.90
C GLU A 469 -0.50 5.51 -28.22
N PHE A 470 -0.45 4.53 -29.10
CA PHE A 470 -1.06 4.62 -30.41
C PHE A 470 -1.86 3.37 -30.76
N THR A 471 -3.11 3.55 -31.20
CA THR A 471 -3.94 2.47 -31.75
C THR A 471 -4.03 2.60 -33.25
N HIS A 472 -3.57 1.57 -33.97
CA HIS A 472 -3.55 1.57 -35.43
C HIS A 472 -4.98 1.54 -36.01
N PRO A 473 -5.42 2.56 -36.78
CA PRO A 473 -6.82 2.74 -37.14
C PRO A 473 -7.42 1.62 -38.01
N LYS A 474 -6.59 0.90 -38.78
CA LYS A 474 -7.07 -0.19 -39.65
C LYS A 474 -7.02 -1.57 -38.97
N THR A 475 -6.07 -1.80 -38.07
CA THR A 475 -5.84 -3.14 -37.49
C THR A 475 -6.29 -3.24 -36.03
N GLY A 476 -6.58 -2.11 -35.36
CA GLY A 476 -6.88 -2.07 -33.93
C GLY A 476 -5.69 -2.43 -33.03
N ARG A 477 -4.50 -2.70 -33.57
CA ARG A 477 -3.32 -3.00 -32.74
C ARG A 477 -2.91 -1.77 -31.94
N LYS A 478 -2.61 -1.99 -30.68
CA LYS A 478 -2.12 -0.97 -29.76
C LYS A 478 -0.59 -1.02 -29.70
N SER A 479 0.06 0.13 -29.86
CA SER A 479 1.49 0.34 -29.67
C SER A 479 1.72 1.23 -28.47
N MET A 480 2.76 0.95 -27.70
CA MET A 480 3.19 1.76 -26.57
C MET A 480 4.68 2.08 -26.71
N CYS A 481 5.06 3.24 -26.16
CA CYS A 481 6.46 3.66 -26.10
C CYS A 481 6.78 4.07 -24.67
N TYR A 482 7.74 3.40 -24.07
CA TYR A 482 8.23 3.71 -22.74
C TYR A 482 9.60 4.36 -22.80
N ARG A 483 9.75 5.46 -22.07
CA ARG A 483 11.04 6.08 -21.79
C ARG A 483 11.58 5.56 -20.48
N ILE A 484 12.81 5.08 -20.51
CA ILE A 484 13.53 4.59 -19.34
C ILE A 484 14.69 5.55 -19.07
N ASN A 485 14.71 6.09 -17.87
CA ASN A 485 15.78 6.96 -17.40
C ASN A 485 16.77 6.14 -16.54
N TYR A 486 17.90 5.78 -17.13
CA TYR A 486 18.99 5.14 -16.41
C TYR A 486 19.85 6.18 -15.71
N ARG A 487 19.95 6.08 -14.39
CA ARG A 487 20.76 7.00 -13.58
C ARG A 487 21.18 6.36 -12.28
N SER A 488 22.48 6.23 -12.07
CA SER A 488 23.02 5.84 -10.78
C SER A 488 23.05 7.02 -9.80
N LEU A 489 22.83 6.74 -8.52
CA LEU A 489 23.00 7.71 -7.43
C LEU A 489 24.45 7.79 -6.96
N GLU A 490 25.29 6.82 -7.32
CA GLU A 490 26.65 6.63 -6.80
C GLU A 490 27.75 6.95 -7.79
N ARG A 491 27.52 6.78 -9.10
CA ARG A 491 28.50 6.98 -10.18
C ARG A 491 27.86 7.40 -11.49
N THR A 492 28.66 7.89 -12.42
CA THR A 492 28.23 8.09 -13.79
C THR A 492 28.12 6.75 -14.52
N LEU A 493 27.00 6.53 -15.22
CA LEU A 493 26.83 5.39 -16.13
C LEU A 493 27.46 5.72 -17.49
N THR A 494 28.08 4.73 -18.10
CA THR A 494 28.53 4.85 -19.48
C THR A 494 27.36 4.57 -20.43
N ASN A 495 27.48 5.03 -21.69
CA ASN A 495 26.47 4.73 -22.72
C ASN A 495 26.42 3.24 -23.04
N GLU A 496 27.57 2.56 -22.97
CA GLU A 496 27.68 1.11 -23.21
C GLU A 496 26.91 0.32 -22.15
N GLU A 497 27.07 0.64 -20.88
CA GLU A 497 26.33 0.02 -19.78
C GLU A 497 24.82 0.22 -19.92
N ALA A 498 24.39 1.46 -20.24
CA ALA A 498 22.98 1.77 -20.44
C ALA A 498 22.40 1.05 -21.67
N ASN A 499 23.16 0.92 -22.76
CA ASN A 499 22.75 0.18 -23.95
C ASN A 499 22.60 -1.32 -23.66
N GLU A 500 23.57 -1.92 -22.96
CA GLU A 500 23.53 -3.35 -22.62
C GLU A 500 22.30 -3.68 -21.75
N MET A 501 22.01 -2.86 -20.74
CA MET A 501 20.79 -3.00 -19.93
C MET A 501 19.53 -2.87 -20.79
N HIS A 502 19.51 -1.85 -21.66
CA HIS A 502 18.35 -1.59 -22.51
C HIS A 502 18.08 -2.72 -23.51
N ASP A 503 19.12 -3.30 -24.10
CA ASP A 503 18.98 -4.46 -25.00
C ASP A 503 18.47 -5.70 -24.28
N LYS A 504 18.90 -5.94 -23.02
CA LYS A 504 18.34 -6.99 -22.17
C LYS A 504 16.86 -6.76 -21.88
N VAL A 505 16.45 -5.49 -21.60
CA VAL A 505 15.03 -5.13 -21.40
C VAL A 505 14.23 -5.44 -22.65
N ARG A 506 14.70 -5.03 -23.83
CA ARG A 506 14.04 -5.30 -25.13
C ARG A 506 13.86 -6.78 -25.37
N ALA A 507 14.91 -7.56 -25.17
CA ALA A 507 14.88 -9.02 -25.36
C ALA A 507 13.88 -9.69 -24.41
N LYS A 508 13.85 -9.25 -23.14
CA LYS A 508 12.98 -9.81 -22.11
C LYS A 508 11.51 -9.42 -22.32
N LEU A 509 11.22 -8.20 -22.79
CA LEU A 509 9.88 -7.79 -23.20
C LEU A 509 9.31 -8.68 -24.31
N VAL A 510 10.13 -9.02 -25.32
CA VAL A 510 9.73 -9.96 -26.38
C VAL A 510 9.49 -11.35 -25.81
N GLY A 511 10.39 -11.84 -24.96
CA GLY A 511 10.32 -13.22 -24.43
C GLY A 511 9.21 -13.45 -23.43
N ASP A 512 9.03 -12.54 -22.47
CA ASP A 512 8.13 -12.76 -21.33
C ASP A 512 6.72 -12.19 -21.58
N VAL A 513 6.61 -11.07 -22.32
CA VAL A 513 5.33 -10.40 -22.58
C VAL A 513 4.81 -10.69 -23.99
N GLY A 514 5.66 -11.17 -24.88
CA GLY A 514 5.30 -11.50 -26.27
C GLY A 514 5.04 -10.27 -27.14
N VAL A 515 5.66 -9.13 -26.82
CA VAL A 515 5.53 -7.91 -27.60
C VAL A 515 6.37 -7.96 -28.89
N GLU A 516 5.99 -7.19 -29.90
CA GLU A 516 6.74 -6.99 -31.14
C GLU A 516 7.39 -5.61 -31.10
N LEU A 517 8.73 -5.58 -31.07
CA LEU A 517 9.47 -4.30 -31.05
C LEU A 517 9.20 -3.49 -32.33
N ARG A 518 9.16 -2.18 -32.17
CA ARG A 518 8.91 -1.23 -33.25
C ARG A 518 10.17 -0.42 -33.60
#